data_acea080fb59c50b473856be61be2116c
#
_entry.id   acea080fb59c50b473856be61be2116c
#
_cell.length_a   1.000
_cell.length_b   1.000
_cell.length_c   1.000
_cell.angle_alpha   90.00
_cell.angle_beta   90.00
_cell.angle_gamma   90.00
#
_symmetry.space_group_name_H-M   'P 1'
#
loop_
_entity.id
_entity.type
_entity.pdbx_description
1 polymer ?
#
loop_
_entity_poly.entity_id
_entity_poly.type
_entity_poly.pdbx_seq_one_letter_code
_entity_poly.pdbx_strand_id
1 'polypeptide(L)'
;MRSGLLSNKAKIDPWAFIRVKDERSTLLASLNSILPVIHKGVIAYNDCTDGSDEIIERFCRDNPGFKPFKYPYSVEPAGSIKYETRELKEENTLAGYYNAVLQKIPKNVWIIKIDVDQIYFPKILEHSFYLPRTINDVVSYSRLNMIRDSNNDLKVVGYVRPGDHWLVFNKDLYFVNVCGRDEKGNFYSYEQIKLKRKEPSFKPECSSIHFPFEKNIESLWGLQNL
;
A
#
# COMPACT_ATOMS: atom_id res chain seq x y z
N MET A 1 2.81 36.41 26.96
CA MET A 1 1.74 35.61 26.37
C MET A 1 1.84 35.67 24.85
N ARG A 2 2.35 34.68 24.19
CA ARG A 2 2.35 34.57 22.71
C ARG A 2 1.27 33.57 22.37
N SER A 3 0.15 34.08 21.88
CA SER A 3 -0.93 33.31 21.29
C SER A 3 -0.37 32.62 20.04
N GLY A 4 -0.07 31.33 20.15
CA GLY A 4 0.27 30.52 18.99
C GLY A 4 -0.94 30.44 18.08
N LEU A 5 -0.89 31.13 16.96
CA LEU A 5 -1.76 30.92 15.82
C LEU A 5 -1.61 29.46 15.38
N LEU A 6 -2.60 28.63 15.70
CA LEU A 6 -2.80 27.35 15.02
C LEU A 6 -3.09 27.72 13.55
N SER A 7 -2.06 27.63 12.73
CA SER A 7 -2.22 27.70 11.27
C SER A 7 -3.24 26.62 10.89
N ASN A 8 -4.39 27.01 10.35
CA ASN A 8 -5.38 26.14 9.73
C ASN A 8 -4.71 25.45 8.53
N LYS A 9 -4.01 24.35 8.77
CA LYS A 9 -3.40 23.57 7.68
C LYS A 9 -4.52 22.89 6.91
N ALA A 10 -4.55 23.12 5.61
CA ALA A 10 -5.43 22.39 4.73
C ALA A 10 -5.12 20.89 4.80
N LYS A 11 -6.15 20.08 4.99
CA LYS A 11 -6.07 18.63 4.92
C LYS A 11 -5.61 18.22 3.51
N ILE A 12 -4.62 17.36 3.45
CA ILE A 12 -4.21 16.70 2.21
C ILE A 12 -5.31 15.75 1.77
N ASP A 13 -5.60 15.72 0.47
CA ASP A 13 -6.50 14.77 -0.18
C ASP A 13 -5.68 13.85 -1.12
N PRO A 14 -5.14 12.73 -0.61
CA PRO A 14 -4.20 11.90 -1.35
C PRO A 14 -4.89 10.97 -2.36
N TRP A 15 -4.14 10.58 -3.39
CA TRP A 15 -4.46 9.47 -4.27
C TRP A 15 -3.98 8.16 -3.66
N ALA A 16 -4.83 7.16 -3.61
CA ALA A 16 -4.41 5.81 -3.26
C ALA A 16 -3.58 5.19 -4.40
N PHE A 17 -2.45 4.61 -4.03
CA PHE A 17 -1.60 3.79 -4.87
C PHE A 17 -1.75 2.35 -4.39
N ILE A 18 -2.46 1.52 -5.14
CA ILE A 18 -2.87 0.17 -4.74
C ILE A 18 -2.41 -0.84 -5.78
N ARG A 19 -1.82 -1.94 -5.32
CA ARG A 19 -1.45 -3.08 -6.15
C ARG A 19 -2.09 -4.35 -5.60
N VAL A 20 -2.67 -5.16 -6.47
CA VAL A 20 -3.40 -6.38 -6.10
C VAL A 20 -2.92 -7.56 -6.95
N LYS A 21 -2.75 -8.72 -6.30
CA LYS A 21 -2.61 -10.02 -6.93
C LYS A 21 -3.12 -11.10 -5.99
N ASP A 22 -4.24 -11.77 -6.37
CA ASP A 22 -4.83 -12.86 -5.60
C ASP A 22 -5.09 -12.54 -4.11
N GLU A 23 -5.88 -11.45 -3.88
CA GLU A 23 -6.22 -10.94 -2.54
C GLU A 23 -7.73 -10.89 -2.28
N ARG A 24 -8.49 -11.78 -2.94
CA ARG A 24 -9.97 -11.81 -2.86
C ARG A 24 -10.50 -11.75 -1.44
N SER A 25 -9.87 -12.45 -0.52
CA SER A 25 -10.35 -12.60 0.87
C SER A 25 -10.31 -11.31 1.69
N THR A 26 -9.34 -10.43 1.45
CA THR A 26 -9.13 -9.19 2.22
C THR A 26 -9.49 -7.94 1.45
N LEU A 27 -9.48 -8.01 0.12
CA LEU A 27 -9.55 -6.89 -0.79
C LEU A 27 -10.72 -5.94 -0.51
N LEU A 28 -11.95 -6.45 -0.46
CA LEU A 28 -13.12 -5.59 -0.29
C LEU A 28 -13.16 -4.96 1.11
N ALA A 29 -12.79 -5.70 2.14
CA ALA A 29 -12.73 -5.18 3.51
C ALA A 29 -11.66 -4.08 3.63
N SER A 30 -10.49 -4.29 3.01
CA SER A 30 -9.43 -3.29 2.96
C SER A 30 -9.87 -2.02 2.25
N LEU A 31 -10.43 -2.13 1.06
CA LEU A 31 -10.93 -0.98 0.29
C LEU A 31 -12.02 -0.21 1.04
N ASN A 32 -12.97 -0.91 1.67
CA ASN A 32 -14.01 -0.28 2.47
C ASN A 32 -13.44 0.44 3.71
N SER A 33 -12.35 -0.06 4.28
CA SER A 33 -11.72 0.57 5.45
C SER A 33 -11.08 1.92 5.15
N ILE A 34 -10.69 2.20 3.90
CA ILE A 34 -10.09 3.48 3.51
C ILE A 34 -11.11 4.48 2.93
N LEU A 35 -12.25 3.99 2.41
CA LEU A 35 -13.28 4.82 1.75
C LEU A 35 -13.73 6.05 2.55
N PRO A 36 -13.85 6.00 3.90
CA PRO A 36 -14.26 7.19 4.67
C PRO A 36 -13.33 8.39 4.53
N VAL A 37 -12.08 8.18 4.10
CA VAL A 37 -11.04 9.23 4.13
C VAL A 37 -10.22 9.34 2.83
N ILE A 38 -10.30 8.34 1.94
CA ILE A 38 -9.62 8.32 0.64
C ILE A 38 -10.67 8.04 -0.44
N HIS A 39 -10.84 8.98 -1.36
CA HIS A 39 -11.94 8.95 -2.33
C HIS A 39 -11.47 8.81 -3.77
N LYS A 40 -10.15 8.67 -3.99
CA LYS A 40 -9.57 8.55 -5.33
C LYS A 40 -8.27 7.76 -5.30
N GLY A 41 -7.97 7.10 -6.41
CA GLY A 41 -6.76 6.30 -6.51
C GLY A 41 -6.67 5.49 -7.79
N VAL A 42 -5.60 4.73 -7.90
CA VAL A 42 -5.41 3.70 -8.92
C VAL A 42 -5.30 2.35 -8.22
N ILE A 43 -6.14 1.42 -8.64
CA ILE A 43 -6.10 0.02 -8.21
C ILE A 43 -5.55 -0.80 -9.37
N ALA A 44 -4.27 -1.10 -9.28
CA ALA A 44 -3.59 -1.91 -10.28
C ALA A 44 -3.66 -3.40 -9.91
N TYR A 45 -3.82 -4.25 -10.92
CA TYR A 45 -3.86 -5.69 -10.73
C TYR A 45 -3.24 -6.42 -11.92
N ASN A 46 -2.68 -7.61 -11.66
CA ASN A 46 -2.14 -8.49 -12.68
C ASN A 46 -2.29 -9.95 -12.27
N ASP A 47 -2.42 -10.84 -13.25
CA ASP A 47 -2.42 -12.30 -13.10
C ASP A 47 -3.33 -12.79 -11.94
N CYS A 48 -4.48 -12.14 -11.70
CA CYS A 48 -5.43 -12.61 -10.70
C CYS A 48 -6.13 -13.87 -11.17
N THR A 49 -6.19 -14.87 -10.30
CA THR A 49 -6.81 -16.18 -10.56
C THR A 49 -7.95 -16.51 -9.58
N ASP A 50 -8.14 -15.67 -8.57
CA ASP A 50 -9.09 -15.86 -7.48
C ASP A 50 -10.37 -15.01 -7.59
N GLY A 51 -10.51 -14.19 -8.66
CA GLY A 51 -11.63 -13.26 -8.85
C GLY A 51 -11.43 -11.89 -8.19
N SER A 52 -10.21 -11.57 -7.74
CA SER A 52 -9.87 -10.22 -7.25
C SER A 52 -10.13 -9.14 -8.30
N ASP A 53 -9.88 -9.43 -9.58
CA ASP A 53 -10.09 -8.50 -10.69
C ASP A 53 -11.56 -8.11 -10.85
N GLU A 54 -12.50 -9.05 -10.71
CA GLU A 54 -13.94 -8.78 -10.76
C GLU A 54 -14.39 -7.86 -9.61
N ILE A 55 -13.83 -8.07 -8.41
CA ILE A 55 -14.08 -7.21 -7.24
C ILE A 55 -13.58 -5.78 -7.52
N ILE A 56 -12.37 -5.63 -8.07
CA ILE A 56 -11.78 -4.33 -8.40
C ILE A 56 -12.63 -3.58 -9.41
N GLU A 57 -13.02 -4.26 -10.50
CA GLU A 57 -13.83 -3.64 -11.55
C GLU A 57 -15.20 -3.18 -11.02
N ARG A 58 -15.84 -3.98 -10.17
CA ARG A 58 -17.10 -3.60 -9.52
C ARG A 58 -16.89 -2.43 -8.57
N PHE A 59 -15.89 -2.52 -7.68
CA PHE A 59 -15.59 -1.46 -6.72
C PHE A 59 -15.33 -0.11 -7.42
N CYS A 60 -14.58 -0.10 -8.51
CA CYS A 60 -14.30 1.12 -9.25
C CYS A 60 -15.52 1.69 -9.98
N ARG A 61 -16.46 0.84 -10.44
CA ARG A 61 -17.75 1.32 -10.98
C ARG A 61 -18.59 2.02 -9.91
N ASP A 62 -18.62 1.45 -8.71
CA ASP A 62 -19.39 1.98 -7.57
C ASP A 62 -18.72 3.21 -6.94
N ASN A 63 -17.40 3.35 -7.11
CA ASN A 63 -16.57 4.42 -6.56
C ASN A 63 -15.73 5.10 -7.68
N PRO A 64 -16.32 5.98 -8.50
CA PRO A 64 -15.71 6.50 -9.74
C PRO A 64 -14.45 7.34 -9.56
N GLY A 65 -14.09 7.71 -8.34
CA GLY A 65 -12.78 8.31 -8.00
C GLY A 65 -11.62 7.33 -8.10
N PHE A 66 -11.88 6.02 -8.01
CA PHE A 66 -10.89 4.98 -8.19
C PHE A 66 -10.87 4.51 -9.64
N LYS A 67 -9.65 4.26 -10.16
CA LYS A 67 -9.42 3.83 -11.54
C LYS A 67 -8.79 2.44 -11.54
N PRO A 68 -9.42 1.43 -12.17
CA PRO A 68 -8.79 0.12 -12.33
C PRO A 68 -7.68 0.21 -13.38
N PHE A 69 -6.60 -0.49 -13.14
CA PHE A 69 -5.50 -0.60 -14.09
C PHE A 69 -5.02 -2.05 -14.20
N LYS A 70 -5.48 -2.76 -15.21
CA LYS A 70 -4.97 -4.09 -15.53
C LYS A 70 -3.57 -3.97 -16.11
N TYR A 71 -2.57 -4.45 -15.36
CA TYR A 71 -1.20 -4.48 -15.83
C TYR A 71 -1.01 -5.67 -16.78
N PRO A 72 -0.48 -5.45 -18.00
CA PRO A 72 -0.54 -6.48 -19.04
C PRO A 72 0.57 -7.53 -18.97
N TYR A 73 1.49 -7.42 -18.02
CA TYR A 73 2.64 -8.31 -17.90
C TYR A 73 2.59 -9.12 -16.62
N SER A 74 3.12 -10.34 -16.66
CA SER A 74 3.37 -11.13 -15.46
C SER A 74 4.55 -10.55 -14.69
N VAL A 75 4.38 -10.45 -13.36
CA VAL A 75 5.36 -9.86 -12.46
C VAL A 75 5.99 -10.95 -11.61
N GLU A 76 7.30 -11.03 -11.66
CA GLU A 76 8.07 -11.98 -10.86
C GLU A 76 8.07 -11.58 -9.39
N PRO A 77 7.81 -12.50 -8.45
CA PRO A 77 7.85 -12.20 -7.01
C PRO A 77 9.21 -11.72 -6.55
N ALA A 78 9.23 -10.85 -5.54
CA ALA A 78 10.46 -10.49 -4.85
C ALA A 78 11.20 -11.72 -4.30
N GLY A 79 12.53 -11.69 -4.31
CA GLY A 79 13.37 -12.81 -3.86
C GLY A 79 13.56 -13.93 -4.88
N SER A 80 12.87 -13.90 -6.02
CA SER A 80 13.07 -14.89 -7.08
C SER A 80 14.50 -14.85 -7.64
N ILE A 81 15.03 -16.03 -7.97
CA ILE A 81 16.36 -16.20 -8.58
C ILE A 81 16.52 -15.45 -9.92
N LYS A 82 15.42 -15.22 -10.64
CA LYS A 82 15.44 -14.46 -11.89
C LYS A 82 15.90 -13.01 -11.73
N TYR A 83 15.74 -12.41 -10.55
CA TYR A 83 16.33 -11.10 -10.27
C TYR A 83 17.85 -11.16 -10.14
N GLU A 84 18.39 -12.29 -9.66
CA GLU A 84 19.83 -12.47 -9.54
C GLU A 84 20.49 -12.69 -10.91
N THR A 85 19.87 -13.49 -11.76
CA THR A 85 20.38 -13.81 -13.11
C THR A 85 20.23 -12.65 -14.10
N ARG A 86 19.49 -11.60 -13.73
CA ARG A 86 19.18 -10.43 -14.57
C ARG A 86 18.49 -10.79 -15.90
N GLU A 87 17.75 -11.88 -15.92
CA GLU A 87 17.00 -12.32 -17.10
C GLU A 87 15.65 -11.62 -17.24
N LEU A 88 15.22 -10.87 -16.20
CA LEU A 88 13.94 -10.19 -16.20
C LEU A 88 14.00 -8.90 -17.03
N LYS A 89 13.01 -8.72 -17.90
CA LYS A 89 12.72 -7.43 -18.50
C LYS A 89 12.14 -6.51 -17.43
N GLU A 90 12.29 -5.21 -17.60
CA GLU A 90 11.81 -4.21 -16.63
C GLU A 90 10.32 -4.37 -16.34
N GLU A 91 9.50 -4.60 -17.36
CA GLU A 91 8.05 -4.81 -17.23
C GLU A 91 7.66 -6.04 -16.41
N ASN A 92 8.55 -7.03 -16.26
CA ASN A 92 8.32 -8.22 -15.44
C ASN A 92 8.82 -8.08 -14.01
N THR A 93 9.35 -6.91 -13.64
CA THR A 93 9.83 -6.64 -12.28
C THR A 93 8.77 -5.89 -11.45
N LEU A 94 8.89 -6.00 -10.10
CA LEU A 94 8.06 -5.24 -9.18
C LEU A 94 8.24 -3.73 -9.35
N ALA A 95 9.49 -3.25 -9.52
CA ALA A 95 9.75 -1.83 -9.73
C ALA A 95 9.14 -1.33 -11.05
N GLY A 96 9.23 -2.10 -12.13
CA GLY A 96 8.59 -1.78 -13.41
C GLY A 96 7.07 -1.69 -13.28
N TYR A 97 6.45 -2.64 -12.58
CA TYR A 97 5.02 -2.61 -12.28
C TYR A 97 4.63 -1.37 -11.47
N TYR A 98 5.34 -1.08 -10.39
CA TYR A 98 5.08 0.10 -9.57
C TYR A 98 5.25 1.40 -10.33
N ASN A 99 6.25 1.50 -11.19
CA ASN A 99 6.45 2.66 -12.07
C ASN A 99 5.28 2.83 -13.04
N ALA A 100 4.76 1.76 -13.61
CA ALA A 100 3.58 1.80 -14.48
C ALA A 100 2.33 2.29 -13.73
N VAL A 101 2.11 1.85 -12.49
CA VAL A 101 1.01 2.35 -11.64
C VAL A 101 1.20 3.84 -11.34
N LEU A 102 2.42 4.24 -11.00
CA LEU A 102 2.74 5.64 -10.69
C LEU A 102 2.47 6.58 -11.87
N GLN A 103 2.66 6.11 -13.10
CA GLN A 103 2.32 6.86 -14.32
C GLN A 103 0.82 7.08 -14.53
N LYS A 104 -0.06 6.29 -13.89
CA LYS A 104 -1.52 6.46 -13.94
C LYS A 104 -2.03 7.48 -12.93
N ILE A 105 -1.21 7.89 -11.98
CA ILE A 105 -1.55 8.90 -10.98
C ILE A 105 -1.01 10.27 -11.44
N PRO A 106 -1.79 11.35 -11.33
CA PRO A 106 -1.31 12.68 -11.71
C PRO A 106 -0.01 13.07 -10.99
N LYS A 107 0.82 13.88 -11.67
CA LYS A 107 1.97 14.51 -11.01
C LYS A 107 1.51 15.65 -10.10
N ASN A 108 2.37 15.99 -9.13
CA ASN A 108 2.14 17.08 -8.18
C ASN A 108 0.90 16.90 -7.28
N VAL A 109 0.60 15.66 -6.94
CA VAL A 109 -0.41 15.29 -5.93
C VAL A 109 0.24 14.45 -4.83
N TRP A 110 -0.40 14.39 -3.66
CA TRP A 110 -0.02 13.44 -2.62
C TRP A 110 -0.51 12.05 -2.98
N ILE A 111 0.31 11.05 -2.71
CA ILE A 111 -0.02 9.63 -2.90
C ILE A 111 0.22 8.86 -1.62
N ILE A 112 -0.68 7.93 -1.32
CA ILE A 112 -0.56 7.00 -0.20
C ILE A 112 -0.54 5.56 -0.72
N LYS A 113 0.46 4.79 -0.30
CA LYS A 113 0.51 3.34 -0.59
C LYS A 113 -0.46 2.61 0.33
N ILE A 114 -1.32 1.81 -0.26
CA ILE A 114 -2.30 0.95 0.41
C ILE A 114 -2.06 -0.48 -0.05
N ASP A 115 -1.83 -1.38 0.89
CA ASP A 115 -1.78 -2.81 0.66
C ASP A 115 -3.11 -3.43 1.11
N VAL A 116 -3.67 -4.30 0.29
CA VAL A 116 -5.06 -4.78 0.45
C VAL A 116 -5.20 -6.01 1.34
N ASP A 117 -4.12 -6.50 1.91
CA ASP A 117 -4.06 -7.47 3.00
C ASP A 117 -4.11 -6.82 4.40
N GLN A 118 -4.50 -5.53 4.45
CA GLN A 118 -4.58 -4.74 5.69
C GLN A 118 -5.96 -4.09 5.85
N ILE A 119 -6.41 -3.99 7.10
CA ILE A 119 -7.58 -3.20 7.49
C ILE A 119 -7.07 -1.92 8.16
N TYR A 120 -7.42 -0.78 7.60
CA TYR A 120 -6.93 0.51 8.04
C TYR A 120 -7.84 1.15 9.08
N PHE A 121 -7.25 2.02 9.92
CA PHE A 121 -8.00 2.86 10.88
C PHE A 121 -8.24 4.24 10.26
N PRO A 122 -9.45 4.54 9.77
CA PRO A 122 -9.71 5.76 8.99
C PRO A 122 -9.34 7.04 9.75
N LYS A 123 -9.63 7.13 11.04
CA LYS A 123 -9.31 8.30 11.87
C LYS A 123 -7.81 8.57 11.97
N ILE A 124 -6.99 7.50 12.04
CA ILE A 124 -5.53 7.63 12.11
C ILE A 124 -4.97 8.06 10.75
N LEU A 125 -5.49 7.47 9.66
CA LEU A 125 -5.15 7.91 8.31
C LEU A 125 -5.50 9.38 8.10
N GLU A 126 -6.73 9.77 8.43
CA GLU A 126 -7.19 11.15 8.30
C GLU A 126 -6.31 12.14 9.06
N HIS A 127 -5.98 11.81 10.31
CA HIS A 127 -5.09 12.64 11.13
C HIS A 127 -3.71 12.80 10.46
N SER A 128 -3.19 11.75 9.85
CA SER A 128 -1.91 11.79 9.16
C SER A 128 -1.88 12.75 7.96
N PHE A 129 -3.03 13.06 7.36
CA PHE A 129 -3.14 13.98 6.22
C PHE A 129 -2.92 15.44 6.60
N TYR A 130 -2.85 15.77 7.90
CA TYR A 130 -2.48 17.10 8.40
C TYR A 130 -1.00 17.21 8.79
N LEU A 131 -0.23 16.11 8.77
CA LEU A 131 1.15 16.10 9.25
C LEU A 131 2.14 16.78 8.29
N PRO A 132 2.11 16.52 6.97
CA PRO A 132 3.11 17.08 6.07
C PRO A 132 3.09 18.62 6.06
N ARG A 133 4.28 19.22 6.05
CA ARG A 133 4.49 20.68 6.04
C ARG A 133 5.03 21.18 4.72
N THR A 134 5.75 20.31 4.02
CA THR A 134 6.39 20.58 2.73
C THR A 134 6.20 19.39 1.80
N ILE A 135 6.33 19.60 0.50
CA ILE A 135 6.27 18.54 -0.50
C ILE A 135 7.39 17.50 -0.39
N ASN A 136 8.41 17.75 0.43
CA ASN A 136 9.50 16.81 0.68
C ASN A 136 9.26 15.96 1.94
N ASP A 137 8.18 16.19 2.65
CA ASP A 137 7.87 15.40 3.84
C ASP A 137 7.36 14.01 3.46
N VAL A 138 7.69 13.05 4.29
CA VAL A 138 7.30 11.65 4.18
C VAL A 138 6.59 11.24 5.46
N VAL A 139 5.38 10.73 5.35
CA VAL A 139 4.72 10.03 6.47
C VAL A 139 4.88 8.55 6.22
N SER A 140 5.38 7.82 7.21
CA SER A 140 5.54 6.37 7.12
C SER A 140 4.72 5.69 8.20
N TYR A 141 3.98 4.67 7.83
CA TYR A 141 2.96 4.03 8.65
C TYR A 141 3.47 2.73 9.28
N SER A 142 3.03 2.47 10.50
CA SER A 142 3.24 1.22 11.21
C SER A 142 1.96 0.37 11.22
N ARG A 143 2.12 -0.94 11.43
CA ARG A 143 1.01 -1.89 11.45
C ARG A 143 1.19 -2.96 12.51
N LEU A 144 0.10 -3.59 12.91
CA LEU A 144 0.09 -4.80 13.73
C LEU A 144 -0.09 -6.01 12.82
N ASN A 145 0.77 -7.00 12.92
CA ASN A 145 0.57 -8.29 12.28
C ASN A 145 -0.30 -9.18 13.17
N MET A 146 -1.32 -9.75 12.57
CA MET A 146 -2.20 -10.72 13.23
C MET A 146 -2.19 -12.04 12.48
N ILE A 147 -2.30 -13.14 13.25
CA ILE A 147 -2.52 -14.48 12.70
C ILE A 147 -3.69 -15.13 13.43
N ARG A 148 -4.20 -16.21 12.83
CA ARG A 148 -5.10 -17.13 13.55
C ARG A 148 -4.29 -18.21 14.22
N ASP A 149 -4.66 -18.51 15.46
CA ASP A 149 -4.11 -19.68 16.12
C ASP A 149 -4.89 -20.96 15.78
N SER A 150 -4.51 -22.09 16.39
CA SER A 150 -5.14 -23.39 16.18
C SER A 150 -6.63 -23.45 16.58
N ASN A 151 -7.09 -22.51 17.40
CA ASN A 151 -8.48 -22.37 17.83
C ASN A 151 -9.26 -21.40 16.96
N ASN A 152 -8.65 -20.89 15.87
CA ASN A 152 -9.20 -19.87 14.99
C ASN A 152 -9.31 -18.47 15.64
N ASP A 153 -8.66 -18.23 16.77
CA ASP A 153 -8.63 -16.94 17.44
C ASP A 153 -7.57 -16.02 16.84
N LEU A 154 -7.91 -14.73 16.68
CA LEU A 154 -6.96 -13.73 16.20
C LEU A 154 -5.96 -13.34 17.30
N LYS A 155 -4.66 -13.43 16.98
CA LYS A 155 -3.58 -13.04 17.88
C LYS A 155 -2.61 -12.07 17.20
N VAL A 156 -2.21 -11.06 17.97
CA VAL A 156 -1.12 -10.16 17.55
C VAL A 156 0.20 -10.90 17.68
N VAL A 157 0.95 -11.00 16.57
CA VAL A 157 2.26 -11.66 16.53
C VAL A 157 3.41 -10.69 16.32
N GLY A 158 3.14 -9.43 16.04
CA GLY A 158 4.19 -8.44 15.91
C GLY A 158 3.69 -7.03 15.60
N TYR A 159 4.52 -6.07 15.98
CA TYR A 159 4.40 -4.68 15.57
C TYR A 159 5.48 -4.40 14.53
N VAL A 160 5.06 -4.01 13.33
CA VAL A 160 5.96 -3.65 12.24
C VAL A 160 6.17 -2.13 12.25
N ARG A 161 7.42 -1.72 12.45
CA ARG A 161 7.80 -0.32 12.40
C ARG A 161 7.66 0.24 10.98
N PRO A 162 7.53 1.56 10.84
CA PRO A 162 7.40 2.20 9.54
C PRO A 162 8.52 1.79 8.58
N GLY A 163 8.14 1.46 7.35
CA GLY A 163 9.08 1.05 6.31
C GLY A 163 8.52 1.29 4.92
N ASP A 164 7.74 0.36 4.41
CA ASP A 164 7.24 0.30 3.03
C ASP A 164 5.88 0.97 2.80
N HIS A 165 5.21 1.41 3.87
CA HIS A 165 3.92 2.13 3.80
C HIS A 165 4.15 3.61 4.01
N TRP A 166 3.74 4.42 3.06
CA TRP A 166 4.09 5.83 3.04
C TRP A 166 3.01 6.70 2.39
N LEU A 167 3.01 7.98 2.81
CA LEU A 167 2.33 9.10 2.16
C LEU A 167 3.42 10.08 1.71
N VAL A 168 3.47 10.36 0.40
CA VAL A 168 4.51 11.19 -0.22
C VAL A 168 3.92 12.05 -1.33
N PHE A 169 4.63 13.11 -1.70
CA PHE A 169 4.24 13.97 -2.82
C PHE A 169 4.80 13.42 -4.14
N ASN A 170 3.95 13.18 -5.13
CA ASN A 170 4.30 12.60 -6.44
C ASN A 170 5.00 13.64 -7.33
N LYS A 171 6.26 13.93 -7.01
CA LYS A 171 7.14 14.76 -7.85
C LYS A 171 8.43 14.00 -8.10
N ASP A 172 8.65 13.64 -9.35
CA ASP A 172 9.86 12.94 -9.81
C ASP A 172 10.12 11.61 -9.07
N LEU A 173 9.07 10.95 -8.58
CA LEU A 173 9.16 9.66 -7.92
C LEU A 173 9.36 8.55 -8.96
N TYR A 174 10.14 7.56 -8.59
CA TYR A 174 10.29 6.31 -9.32
C TYR A 174 10.72 5.18 -8.38
N PHE A 175 10.51 3.95 -8.80
CA PHE A 175 10.93 2.75 -8.09
C PHE A 175 12.14 2.12 -8.78
N VAL A 176 12.98 1.47 -8.00
CA VAL A 176 14.09 0.64 -8.49
C VAL A 176 14.03 -0.73 -7.84
N ASN A 177 14.52 -1.74 -8.52
CA ASN A 177 14.77 -3.03 -7.91
C ASN A 177 16.08 -2.95 -7.13
N VAL A 178 16.05 -3.37 -5.87
CA VAL A 178 17.23 -3.55 -5.02
C VAL A 178 17.45 -5.05 -4.87
N CYS A 179 18.65 -5.49 -5.19
CA CYS A 179 19.05 -6.89 -5.08
C CYS A 179 20.34 -6.98 -4.28
N GLY A 180 20.49 -8.05 -3.49
CA GLY A 180 21.68 -8.26 -2.70
C GLY A 180 21.68 -9.65 -2.04
N ARG A 181 22.67 -9.86 -1.19
CA ARG A 181 22.75 -11.04 -0.31
C ARG A 181 22.87 -10.57 1.14
N ASP A 182 22.20 -11.28 2.04
CA ASP A 182 22.32 -11.04 3.48
C ASP A 182 23.66 -11.58 4.02
N GLU A 183 23.92 -11.38 5.31
CA GLU A 183 25.14 -11.85 5.99
C GLU A 183 25.30 -13.39 5.96
N LYS A 184 24.20 -14.12 5.72
CA LYS A 184 24.20 -15.59 5.57
C LYS A 184 24.35 -16.05 4.12
N GLY A 185 24.45 -15.09 3.17
CA GLY A 185 24.55 -15.38 1.74
C GLY A 185 23.22 -15.61 1.05
N ASN A 186 22.07 -15.50 1.72
CA ASN A 186 20.77 -15.65 1.10
C ASN A 186 20.47 -14.46 0.18
N PHE A 187 20.02 -14.75 -1.03
CA PHE A 187 19.62 -13.71 -1.98
C PHE A 187 18.32 -13.02 -1.52
N TYR A 188 18.25 -11.71 -1.72
CA TYR A 188 17.03 -10.94 -1.56
C TYR A 188 16.85 -9.96 -2.72
N SER A 189 15.60 -9.66 -3.03
CA SER A 189 15.24 -8.53 -3.90
C SER A 189 13.95 -7.90 -3.41
N TYR A 190 13.83 -6.58 -3.60
CA TYR A 190 12.62 -5.81 -3.31
C TYR A 190 12.60 -4.55 -4.16
N GLU A 191 11.44 -3.97 -4.30
CA GLU A 191 11.27 -2.64 -4.91
C GLU A 191 11.47 -1.54 -3.88
N GLN A 192 12.16 -0.49 -4.26
CA GLN A 192 12.39 0.67 -3.42
C GLN A 192 11.99 1.95 -4.13
N ILE A 193 11.13 2.75 -3.49
CA ILE A 193 10.84 4.10 -3.95
C ILE A 193 12.05 5.00 -3.73
N LYS A 194 12.41 5.80 -4.74
CA LYS A 194 13.47 6.81 -4.61
C LYS A 194 12.87 8.12 -4.13
N LEU A 195 13.16 8.43 -2.89
CA LEU A 195 12.76 9.65 -2.19
C LEU A 195 13.95 10.59 -2.05
N LYS A 196 13.69 11.90 -2.08
CA LYS A 196 14.73 12.92 -1.77
C LYS A 196 15.19 12.84 -0.32
N ARG A 197 14.31 12.40 0.59
CA ARG A 197 14.61 12.23 2.02
C ARG A 197 14.67 10.73 2.33
N LYS A 198 15.72 10.30 3.04
CA LYS A 198 15.91 8.90 3.43
C LYS A 198 15.05 8.50 4.62
N GLU A 199 14.83 9.42 5.58
CA GLU A 199 14.08 9.16 6.80
C GLU A 199 12.69 9.79 6.77
N PRO A 200 11.66 9.12 7.29
CA PRO A 200 10.33 9.70 7.42
C PRO A 200 10.35 10.96 8.29
N SER A 201 9.63 12.00 7.84
CA SER A 201 9.41 13.23 8.63
C SER A 201 8.47 12.98 9.79
N PHE A 202 7.51 12.06 9.60
CA PHE A 202 6.44 11.76 10.56
C PHE A 202 6.18 10.26 10.60
N LYS A 203 5.95 9.75 11.82
CA LYS A 203 5.63 8.35 12.09
C LYS A 203 4.37 8.32 12.97
N PRO A 204 3.16 8.33 12.39
CA PRO A 204 1.94 8.24 13.16
C PRO A 204 1.87 6.90 13.91
N GLU A 205 0.92 6.80 14.83
CA GLU A 205 0.59 5.57 15.52
C GLU A 205 0.20 4.45 14.54
N CYS A 206 -0.03 3.24 15.07
CA CYS A 206 -0.43 2.09 14.27
C CYS A 206 -1.65 2.42 13.39
N SER A 207 -1.46 2.36 12.08
CA SER A 207 -2.47 2.78 11.09
C SER A 207 -3.34 1.64 10.58
N SER A 208 -2.91 0.39 10.78
CA SER A 208 -3.59 -0.77 10.22
C SER A 208 -3.30 -2.06 10.96
N ILE A 209 -4.17 -3.04 10.74
CA ILE A 209 -3.96 -4.45 11.08
C ILE A 209 -3.66 -5.19 9.79
N HIS A 210 -2.61 -5.98 9.78
CA HIS A 210 -2.14 -6.75 8.62
C HIS A 210 -2.34 -8.25 8.86
N PHE A 211 -2.82 -8.95 7.85
CA PHE A 211 -3.13 -10.38 7.86
C PHE A 211 -2.25 -11.13 6.85
N PRO A 212 -0.97 -11.34 7.14
CA PRO A 212 0.03 -11.79 6.17
C PRO A 212 -0.20 -13.22 5.63
N PHE A 213 -1.02 -14.03 6.28
CA PHE A 213 -1.24 -15.44 5.94
C PHE A 213 -2.70 -15.81 5.67
N GLU A 214 -3.61 -14.84 5.70
CA GLU A 214 -5.04 -15.10 5.58
C GLU A 214 -5.50 -14.92 4.14
N LYS A 215 -5.40 -15.98 3.34
CA LYS A 215 -5.99 -16.00 1.99
C LYS A 215 -7.44 -16.50 1.95
N ASN A 216 -8.08 -16.78 3.11
CA ASN A 216 -9.45 -17.26 3.20
C ASN A 216 -10.22 -16.61 4.37
N ILE A 217 -10.38 -15.29 4.37
CA ILE A 217 -11.09 -14.54 5.45
C ILE A 217 -12.61 -14.52 5.27
N GLU A 218 -13.18 -15.12 4.24
CA GLU A 218 -14.65 -15.12 4.05
C GLU A 218 -15.44 -15.62 5.28
N SER A 219 -14.81 -16.42 6.14
CA SER A 219 -15.39 -16.89 7.41
C SER A 219 -15.22 -15.94 8.60
N LEU A 220 -14.43 -14.84 8.47
CA LEU A 220 -13.99 -14.02 9.58
C LEU A 220 -14.89 -12.87 9.96
N TRP A 221 -15.51 -12.32 8.96
CA TRP A 221 -16.36 -11.17 9.14
C TRP A 221 -17.75 -11.54 8.66
N GLY A 222 -18.65 -11.76 9.56
CA GLY A 222 -20.08 -11.74 9.27
C GLY A 222 -20.53 -10.39 8.68
N LEU A 223 -19.70 -9.83 7.79
CA LEU A 223 -19.85 -8.55 7.10
C LEU A 223 -20.84 -8.63 5.93
N GLN A 224 -21.83 -9.53 6.00
CA GLN A 224 -22.97 -9.46 5.08
C GLN A 224 -23.92 -8.29 5.39
N ASN A 225 -23.67 -7.50 6.46
CA ASN A 225 -24.54 -6.40 6.87
C ASN A 225 -23.78 -5.21 7.48
N LEU A 226 -22.85 -4.58 6.75
CA LEU A 226 -22.40 -3.23 7.04
C LEU A 226 -22.43 -2.38 5.79
#